data_e15ad6ea7e3cbe50d613709a9dfb61a0
#
_entry.id   e15ad6ea7e3cbe50d613709a9dfb61a0
#
_cell.length_a   1.000
_cell.length_b   1.000
_cell.length_c   1.000
_cell.angle_alpha   90.00
_cell.angle_beta   90.00
_cell.angle_gamma   90.00
#
_symmetry.space_group_name_H-M   'P 1'
#
loop_
_entity.id
_entity.type
_entity.pdbx_description
1 polymer ?
#
loop_
_entity_poly.entity_id
_entity_poly.type
_entity_poly.pdbx_seq_one_letter_code
_entity_poly.pdbx_strand_id
1 'polypeptide(L)'
;MALFGKQPQFQEEVQLFTQEPNEKVFEFKKTKTIVRIDDYFIRIARKTNVTNLLLHGLDGEKSILLSEITAYQLKEPGATVGYLQIIYPGSSDTKAGVFDAVKDENTIVFQKDDKASVLQLKKAIEKALKEKVRK
;
A
#
# COMPACT_ATOMS: atom_id res chain seq x y z
N MET A 1 22.01 15.18 36.85
CA MET A 1 21.80 15.13 36.33
C MET A 1 21.46 14.73 35.73
N ALA A 2 21.40 14.68 35.67
CA ALA A 2 21.22 14.26 35.07
C ALA A 2 20.73 14.61 34.34
N LEU A 3 20.78 15.26 34.23
CA LEU A 3 20.35 15.50 33.30
C LEU A 3 20.37 14.71 32.41
N PHE A 4 20.97 14.45 32.26
CA PHE A 4 20.98 13.63 31.41
C PHE A 4 20.39 12.58 31.62
N GLY A 5 20.48 12.14 32.18
CA GLY A 5 19.96 11.04 32.13
C GLY A 5 18.68 10.79 32.02
N LYS A 6 17.99 11.25 32.07
CA LYS A 6 16.87 10.74 32.11
C LYS A 6 16.12 10.79 31.05
N GLN A 7 16.36 11.28 30.11
CA GLN A 7 15.47 11.33 29.18
C GLN A 7 15.17 10.23 28.39
N PRO A 8 15.97 9.56 27.73
CA PRO A 8 15.60 8.57 26.72
C PRO A 8 14.83 7.43 27.26
N GLN A 9 15.12 7.04 28.45
CA GLN A 9 14.50 5.84 28.92
C GLN A 9 13.04 6.05 29.33
N PHE A 10 12.61 7.29 29.42
CA PHE A 10 11.23 7.54 29.73
C PHE A 10 10.41 7.91 28.54
N GLN A 11 11.04 7.99 27.37
CA GLN A 11 10.32 8.32 26.18
C GLN A 11 9.64 7.09 25.64
N GLU A 12 8.44 7.26 25.17
CA GLU A 12 7.79 6.19 24.47
C GLU A 12 8.45 5.97 23.13
N GLU A 13 8.40 4.75 22.67
CA GLU A 13 8.92 4.45 21.36
C GLU A 13 8.10 5.18 20.30
N VAL A 14 8.76 5.86 19.41
CA VAL A 14 8.09 6.62 18.37
C VAL A 14 7.61 5.66 17.29
N GLN A 15 6.33 5.75 16.96
CA GLN A 15 5.75 4.93 15.91
C GLN A 15 5.74 5.71 14.61
N LEU A 16 6.40 5.19 13.59
CA LEU A 16 6.47 5.87 12.30
C LEU A 16 5.31 5.51 11.39
N PHE A 17 4.70 4.35 11.63
CA PHE A 17 3.53 3.93 10.85
C PHE A 17 2.31 4.05 11.73
N THR A 18 1.58 5.14 11.58
CA THR A 18 0.39 5.40 12.38
C THR A 18 -0.83 5.46 11.49
N GLN A 19 -1.97 5.11 12.06
CA GLN A 19 -3.20 5.12 11.30
C GLN A 19 -3.71 6.55 11.17
N GLU A 20 -4.13 6.90 9.96
CA GLU A 20 -4.62 8.23 9.66
C GLU A 20 -6.15 8.29 9.78
N PRO A 21 -6.74 9.49 9.97
CA PRO A 21 -8.19 9.61 10.00
C PRO A 21 -8.81 9.16 8.67
N ASN A 22 -9.95 8.49 8.75
CA ASN A 22 -10.69 8.01 7.59
C ASN A 22 -9.94 6.98 6.76
N GLU A 23 -8.92 6.35 7.34
CA GLU A 23 -8.13 5.38 6.64
C GLU A 23 -8.80 4.02 6.62
N LYS A 24 -8.75 3.35 5.48
CA LYS A 24 -9.14 1.95 5.36
C LYS A 24 -7.88 1.11 5.20
N VAL A 25 -7.86 -0.03 5.86
CA VAL A 25 -6.71 -0.93 5.84
C VAL A 25 -7.13 -2.24 5.20
N PHE A 26 -6.36 -2.70 4.23
CA PHE A 26 -6.59 -3.96 3.55
C PHE A 26 -5.39 -4.87 3.76
N GLU A 27 -5.66 -6.08 4.22
CA GLU A 27 -4.62 -7.05 4.52
C GLU A 27 -4.65 -8.17 3.50
N PHE A 28 -3.52 -8.39 2.83
CA PHE A 28 -3.39 -9.46 1.86
C PHE A 28 -2.41 -10.48 2.45
N LYS A 29 -2.95 -11.38 3.26
CA LYS A 29 -2.11 -12.26 4.08
C LYS A 29 -1.21 -13.18 3.26
N LYS A 30 -1.76 -13.75 2.19
CA LYS A 30 -1.00 -14.72 1.41
C LYS A 30 0.12 -14.07 0.61
N THR A 31 -0.04 -12.81 0.27
CA THR A 31 0.99 -12.08 -0.47
C THR A 31 1.76 -11.12 0.42
N LYS A 32 1.50 -11.16 1.74
CA LYS A 32 2.25 -10.41 2.75
C LYS A 32 2.26 -8.91 2.49
N THR A 33 1.12 -8.39 2.12
CA THR A 33 1.00 -6.98 1.76
C THR A 33 -0.09 -6.32 2.60
N ILE A 34 0.17 -5.09 3.03
CA ILE A 34 -0.81 -4.24 3.69
C ILE A 34 -0.97 -2.99 2.85
N VAL A 35 -2.23 -2.64 2.57
CA VAL A 35 -2.54 -1.42 1.83
C VAL A 35 -3.41 -0.55 2.72
N ARG A 36 -3.03 0.70 2.86
CA ARG A 36 -3.80 1.70 3.60
C ARG A 36 -4.18 2.80 2.63
N ILE A 37 -5.44 3.22 2.69
CA ILE A 37 -5.89 4.28 1.80
C ILE A 37 -6.76 5.25 2.59
N ASP A 38 -6.46 6.53 2.44
CA ASP A 38 -7.27 7.60 3.03
C ASP A 38 -7.68 8.57 1.92
N ASP A 39 -8.06 9.79 2.29
CA ASP A 39 -8.52 10.75 1.30
C ASP A 39 -7.41 11.27 0.39
N TYR A 40 -6.16 11.14 0.81
CA TYR A 40 -5.03 11.73 0.08
C TYR A 40 -4.02 10.72 -0.41
N PHE A 41 -3.79 9.65 0.36
CA PHE A 41 -2.71 8.71 0.06
C PHE A 41 -3.21 7.29 -0.08
N ILE A 42 -2.55 6.54 -0.95
CA ILE A 42 -2.57 5.08 -0.89
C ILE A 42 -1.15 4.65 -0.47
N ARG A 43 -1.08 3.79 0.53
CA ARG A 43 0.19 3.34 1.09
C ARG A 43 0.28 1.84 0.98
N ILE A 44 1.39 1.37 0.44
CA ILE A 44 1.61 -0.05 0.18
C ILE A 44 2.84 -0.49 0.93
N ALA A 45 2.69 -1.53 1.74
CA ALA A 45 3.80 -2.07 2.51
C ALA A 45 3.80 -3.58 2.41
N ARG A 46 4.98 -4.17 2.48
CA ARG A 46 5.13 -5.61 2.52
C ARG A 46 5.78 -6.00 3.83
N LYS A 47 5.49 -7.21 4.29
CA LYS A 47 6.02 -7.73 5.52
C LYS A 47 6.75 -9.02 5.25
N THR A 48 7.82 -9.24 6.00
CA THR A 48 8.51 -10.52 5.93
C THR A 48 7.75 -11.58 6.70
N ASN A 49 6.96 -11.17 7.70
CA ASN A 49 6.21 -12.09 8.54
C ASN A 49 4.78 -11.60 8.69
N VAL A 50 3.81 -12.45 8.43
CA VAL A 50 2.41 -12.08 8.35
C VAL A 50 1.61 -12.56 9.54
N THR A 51 2.23 -12.83 10.66
CA THR A 51 1.50 -13.31 11.81
C THR A 51 0.61 -12.25 12.42
N ASN A 52 0.93 -10.99 12.19
CA ASN A 52 0.17 -9.88 12.74
C ASN A 52 0.13 -8.76 11.72
N LEU A 53 -1.08 -8.40 11.30
CA LEU A 53 -1.26 -7.40 10.25
C LEU A 53 -1.56 -6.02 10.79
N LEU A 54 -1.21 -5.75 12.02
CA LEU A 54 -1.21 -4.39 12.51
C LEU A 54 -0.02 -3.64 11.91
N LEU A 55 0.04 -2.36 12.16
CA LEU A 55 1.07 -1.52 11.55
C LEU A 55 2.47 -1.78 12.10
N HIS A 56 2.61 -2.71 13.03
CA HIS A 56 3.91 -3.10 13.56
C HIS A 56 4.65 -3.99 12.57
N GLY A 57 5.95 -3.89 12.56
CA GLY A 57 6.79 -4.81 11.80
C GLY A 57 6.74 -4.63 10.31
N LEU A 58 6.34 -3.46 9.84
CA LEU A 58 6.44 -3.17 8.42
C LEU A 58 7.89 -2.94 8.06
N ASP A 59 8.34 -3.56 6.97
CA ASP A 59 9.71 -3.40 6.50
C ASP A 59 9.91 -2.08 5.79
N GLY A 60 8.86 -1.55 5.19
CA GLY A 60 8.88 -0.27 4.52
C GLY A 60 7.52 -0.03 3.94
N GLU A 61 7.22 1.21 3.65
CA GLU A 61 5.91 1.59 3.13
C GLU A 61 6.08 2.63 2.04
N LYS A 62 5.47 2.40 0.91
CA LYS A 62 5.45 3.35 -0.19
C LYS A 62 4.15 4.15 -0.12
N SER A 63 4.27 5.45 0.05
CA SER A 63 3.10 6.34 0.10
C SER A 63 2.99 7.09 -1.22
N ILE A 64 1.84 7.00 -1.84
CA ILE A 64 1.58 7.60 -3.15
C ILE A 64 0.39 8.52 -3.02
N LEU A 65 0.53 9.78 -3.43
CA LEU A 65 -0.60 10.71 -3.45
C LEU A 65 -1.61 10.25 -4.48
N LEU A 66 -2.85 10.16 -4.08
CA LEU A 66 -3.92 9.80 -5.02
C LEU A 66 -4.00 10.80 -6.18
N SER A 67 -3.72 12.08 -5.91
CA SER A 67 -3.75 13.10 -6.95
C SER A 67 -2.63 12.94 -7.98
N GLU A 68 -1.59 12.18 -7.67
CA GLU A 68 -0.48 11.94 -8.60
C GLU A 68 -0.67 10.71 -9.47
N ILE A 69 -1.66 9.89 -9.17
CA ILE A 69 -1.90 8.68 -9.96
C ILE A 69 -2.42 9.06 -11.33
N THR A 70 -1.81 8.52 -12.37
CA THR A 70 -2.21 8.80 -13.74
C THR A 70 -2.93 7.64 -14.40
N ALA A 71 -2.68 6.42 -13.94
CA ALA A 71 -3.28 5.22 -14.51
C ALA A 71 -3.09 4.06 -13.55
N TYR A 72 -3.66 2.93 -13.88
CA TYR A 72 -3.39 1.69 -13.16
C TYR A 72 -3.49 0.52 -14.13
N GLN A 73 -2.86 -0.57 -13.77
CA GLN A 73 -2.91 -1.80 -14.54
C GLN A 73 -3.40 -2.91 -13.63
N LEU A 74 -4.38 -3.64 -14.07
CA LEU A 74 -5.01 -4.69 -13.26
C LEU A 74 -4.96 -6.00 -14.02
N LYS A 75 -4.44 -7.05 -13.37
CA LYS A 75 -4.46 -8.39 -13.90
C LYS A 75 -5.17 -9.29 -12.92
N GLU A 76 -6.18 -10.02 -13.39
CA GLU A 76 -6.89 -10.94 -12.53
C GLU A 76 -6.04 -12.18 -12.25
N PRO A 77 -6.21 -12.78 -11.06
CA PRO A 77 -5.53 -14.03 -10.75
C PRO A 77 -6.06 -15.13 -11.67
N GLY A 78 -5.15 -15.95 -12.14
CA GLY A 78 -5.47 -17.12 -12.93
C GLY A 78 -4.66 -18.29 -12.43
N ALA A 79 -3.77 -18.81 -13.26
CA ALA A 79 -2.82 -19.84 -12.82
C ALA A 79 -1.83 -19.30 -11.80
N THR A 80 -1.60 -18.01 -11.84
CA THR A 80 -0.71 -17.33 -10.88
C THR A 80 -1.50 -16.22 -10.20
N VAL A 81 -0.79 -15.45 -9.36
CA VAL A 81 -1.43 -14.32 -8.66
C VAL A 81 -1.82 -13.23 -9.66
N GLY A 82 -2.75 -12.39 -9.24
CA GLY A 82 -3.06 -11.17 -9.96
C GLY A 82 -2.30 -9.99 -9.37
N TYR A 83 -2.44 -8.82 -9.97
CA TYR A 83 -1.83 -7.63 -9.42
C TYR A 83 -2.62 -6.38 -9.80
N LEU A 84 -2.47 -5.37 -8.97
CA LEU A 84 -2.95 -4.02 -9.23
C LEU A 84 -1.73 -3.11 -9.14
N GLN A 85 -1.31 -2.59 -10.27
CA GLN A 85 -0.13 -1.73 -10.35
C GLN A 85 -0.57 -0.29 -10.52
N ILE A 86 -0.05 0.58 -9.69
CA ILE A 86 -0.41 1.98 -9.67
C ILE A 86 0.65 2.76 -10.42
N ILE A 87 0.23 3.59 -11.36
CA ILE A 87 1.14 4.31 -12.25
C ILE A 87 1.05 5.80 -11.94
N TYR A 88 2.20 6.42 -11.74
CA TYR A 88 2.34 7.84 -11.45
C TYR A 88 3.65 8.32 -12.06
N PRO A 89 3.88 9.63 -12.19
CA PRO A 89 5.12 10.11 -12.81
C PRO A 89 6.34 9.58 -12.09
N GLY A 90 7.22 8.95 -12.82
CA GLY A 90 8.43 8.34 -12.27
C GLY A 90 8.29 6.90 -11.85
N SER A 91 7.09 6.33 -11.92
CA SER A 91 6.90 4.93 -11.56
C SER A 91 7.27 4.01 -12.72
N SER A 92 7.47 2.73 -12.39
CA SER A 92 7.68 1.71 -13.40
C SER A 92 6.35 1.21 -13.93
N ASP A 93 6.33 0.82 -15.20
CA ASP A 93 5.16 0.22 -15.81
C ASP A 93 5.61 -1.14 -16.35
N THR A 94 5.05 -2.22 -15.78
CA THR A 94 5.53 -3.53 -16.16
C THR A 94 5.01 -3.93 -17.53
N LYS A 95 5.88 -4.52 -18.32
CA LYS A 95 5.53 -5.10 -19.61
C LYS A 95 5.84 -6.58 -19.67
N ALA A 96 6.48 -7.11 -18.66
CA ALA A 96 6.88 -8.51 -18.62
C ALA A 96 5.92 -9.37 -17.80
N GLY A 97 4.84 -8.80 -17.31
CA GLY A 97 3.81 -9.55 -16.61
C GLY A 97 4.07 -9.71 -15.13
N VAL A 98 3.57 -10.81 -14.57
CA VAL A 98 3.54 -10.99 -13.12
C VAL A 98 4.91 -10.94 -12.47
N PHE A 99 5.92 -11.52 -13.14
CA PHE A 99 7.24 -11.58 -12.51
C PHE A 99 7.85 -10.20 -12.29
N ASP A 100 7.63 -9.28 -13.21
CA ASP A 100 8.11 -7.92 -13.03
C ASP A 100 7.23 -7.17 -12.03
N ALA A 101 5.93 -7.34 -12.13
CA ALA A 101 4.99 -6.62 -11.27
C ALA A 101 5.24 -6.87 -9.80
N VAL A 102 5.54 -8.12 -9.42
CA VAL A 102 5.71 -8.46 -8.01
C VAL A 102 6.94 -7.81 -7.38
N LYS A 103 7.85 -7.27 -8.20
CA LYS A 103 9.05 -6.62 -7.69
C LYS A 103 8.85 -5.13 -7.48
N ASP A 104 7.81 -4.55 -8.06
CA ASP A 104 7.61 -3.10 -8.01
C ASP A 104 6.94 -2.69 -6.71
N GLU A 105 7.42 -1.60 -6.14
CA GLU A 105 6.86 -1.08 -4.90
C GLU A 105 5.47 -0.51 -5.07
N ASN A 106 5.11 -0.15 -6.29
CA ASN A 106 3.81 0.42 -6.62
C ASN A 106 2.80 -0.65 -7.03
N THR A 107 3.07 -1.91 -6.72
CA THR A 107 2.22 -3.02 -7.14
C THR A 107 1.67 -3.76 -5.93
N ILE A 108 0.38 -4.02 -5.96
CA ILE A 108 -0.32 -4.83 -4.98
C ILE A 108 -0.57 -6.18 -5.61
N VAL A 109 0.04 -7.23 -5.07
CA VAL A 109 -0.12 -8.60 -5.55
C VAL A 109 -1.21 -9.26 -4.72
N PHE A 110 -2.12 -9.97 -5.36
CA PHE A 110 -3.25 -10.56 -4.66
C PHE A 110 -3.66 -11.90 -5.25
N GLN A 111 -4.47 -12.63 -4.50
CA GLN A 111 -5.02 -13.92 -4.93
C GLN A 111 -6.54 -13.81 -5.06
N LYS A 112 -7.16 -14.90 -5.53
CA LYS A 112 -8.59 -14.90 -5.81
C LYS A 112 -9.42 -14.48 -4.60
N ASP A 113 -9.00 -14.88 -3.41
CA ASP A 113 -9.73 -14.58 -2.19
C ASP A 113 -9.76 -13.10 -1.87
N ASP A 114 -8.86 -12.33 -2.47
CA ASP A 114 -8.69 -10.91 -2.18
C ASP A 114 -9.44 -10.00 -3.14
N LYS A 115 -10.21 -10.56 -4.07
CA LYS A 115 -10.80 -9.78 -5.15
C LYS A 115 -11.75 -8.70 -4.65
N ALA A 116 -12.48 -8.98 -3.57
CA ALA A 116 -13.41 -7.97 -3.02
C ALA A 116 -12.64 -6.74 -2.51
N SER A 117 -11.52 -6.97 -1.82
CA SER A 117 -10.68 -5.87 -1.34
C SER A 117 -10.08 -5.09 -2.50
N VAL A 118 -9.61 -5.79 -3.52
CA VAL A 118 -9.02 -5.15 -4.70
C VAL A 118 -10.05 -4.32 -5.43
N LEU A 119 -11.30 -4.78 -5.48
CA LEU A 119 -12.37 -4.01 -6.11
C LEU A 119 -12.58 -2.67 -5.40
N GLN A 120 -12.54 -2.67 -4.07
CA GLN A 120 -12.67 -1.44 -3.32
C GLN A 120 -11.51 -0.49 -3.60
N LEU A 121 -10.29 -1.01 -3.68
CA LEU A 121 -9.12 -0.20 -4.01
C LEU A 121 -9.23 0.36 -5.42
N LYS A 122 -9.66 -0.47 -6.37
CA LYS A 122 -9.85 -0.03 -7.74
C LYS A 122 -10.84 1.13 -7.81
N LYS A 123 -11.95 1.01 -7.10
CA LYS A 123 -12.96 2.08 -7.10
C LYS A 123 -12.43 3.37 -6.49
N ALA A 124 -11.64 3.27 -5.44
CA ALA A 124 -11.05 4.47 -4.81
C ALA A 124 -10.07 5.15 -5.75
N ILE A 125 -9.25 4.38 -6.46
CA ILE A 125 -8.32 4.92 -7.43
C ILE A 125 -9.08 5.59 -8.58
N GLU A 126 -10.11 4.93 -9.08
CA GLU A 126 -10.90 5.49 -10.17
C GLU A 126 -11.62 6.77 -9.76
N LYS A 127 -12.07 6.84 -8.51
CA LYS A 127 -12.67 8.06 -8.01
C LYS A 127 -11.67 9.22 -8.06
N ALA A 128 -10.43 8.97 -7.62
CA ALA A 128 -9.39 9.99 -7.67
C ALA A 128 -9.09 10.42 -9.11
N LEU A 129 -9.03 9.46 -10.04
CA LEU A 129 -8.79 9.77 -11.44
C LEU A 129 -9.93 10.60 -12.04
N LYS A 130 -11.17 10.26 -11.70
CA LYS A 130 -12.33 10.99 -12.19
C LYS A 130 -12.36 12.43 -11.69
N GLU A 131 -11.91 12.63 -10.47
CA GLU A 131 -11.86 13.99 -9.91
C GLU A 131 -10.88 14.87 -10.67
N LYS A 132 -9.82 14.30 -11.20
CA LYS A 132 -8.88 15.06 -12.02
C LYS A 132 -9.54 15.54 -13.32
N VAL A 133 -10.39 14.73 -13.90
CA VAL A 133 -11.04 15.07 -15.16
C VAL A 133 -12.04 16.20 -14.96
N ARG A 134 -12.62 16.30 -13.79
CA ARG A 134 -13.59 17.34 -13.51
C ARG A 134 -12.99 18.71 -13.37
N LYS A 135 -11.71 18.79 -13.13
CA LYS A 135 -11.01 20.07 -13.01
C LYS A 135 -10.49 20.50 -14.35
#